data_824299d631ace2324cfd51862e0c189f
#
_entry.id   824299d631ace2324cfd51862e0c189f
#
_cell.length_a   1.000
_cell.length_b   1.000
_cell.length_c   1.000
_cell.angle_alpha   90.00
_cell.angle_beta   90.00
_cell.angle_gamma   90.00
#
_symmetry.space_group_name_H-M   'P 1'
#
loop_
_entity.id
_entity.type
_entity.pdbx_description
1 polymer ?
#
loop_
_entity_poly.entity_id
_entity_poly.type
_entity_poly.pdbx_seq_one_letter_code
_entity_poly.pdbx_strand_id
1 'polypeptide(L)'
;WDYFMNYMNHWNGSYIENDNNINKHWYKKYYEEKRRGIDITKSMNVGDEVDNFWQILKKNVDFKKDTKVLLTESHLAAYKIAIDNKVDSVISFDSHSDLGYQGLDSFKFEVNCADWLGKLLYEGKIKEANIVYGPYTNEYSDQFKEINEAYNINYLSLEEVKCEEPCKIIHICRSGCWSAPWLDNKFKAFVF
;
A
#
# COMPACT_ATOMS: atom_id res chain seq x y z
N TRP A 1 0.74 -2.81 3.97
CA TRP A 1 0.03 -3.51 5.07
C TRP A 1 -1.39 -2.98 5.25
N ASP A 2 -1.63 -1.71 4.93
CA ASP A 2 -2.94 -1.08 5.00
C ASP A 2 -3.98 -1.68 4.05
N TYR A 3 -3.56 -2.37 2.99
CA TYR A 3 -4.42 -3.22 2.16
C TYR A 3 -5.41 -4.07 2.98
N PHE A 4 -4.99 -4.55 4.16
CA PHE A 4 -5.78 -5.44 5.01
C PHE A 4 -6.59 -4.72 6.11
N MET A 5 -6.44 -3.41 6.28
CA MET A 5 -7.07 -2.70 7.39
C MET A 5 -8.58 -2.53 7.19
N ASN A 6 -9.38 -3.13 8.06
CA ASN A 6 -10.84 -3.12 7.97
C ASN A 6 -11.51 -1.77 8.28
N TYR A 7 -10.72 -0.74 8.52
CA TYR A 7 -11.20 0.59 8.89
C TYR A 7 -10.82 1.67 7.86
N MET A 8 -10.20 1.32 6.73
CA MET A 8 -9.70 2.29 5.76
C MET A 8 -10.79 3.15 5.14
N ASN A 9 -11.99 2.62 4.96
CA ASN A 9 -13.13 3.33 4.38
C ASN A 9 -13.69 4.46 5.28
N HIS A 10 -13.28 4.55 6.54
CA HIS A 10 -13.69 5.60 7.48
C HIS A 10 -12.54 6.20 8.30
N TRP A 11 -11.31 5.76 8.04
CA TRP A 11 -10.12 6.31 8.67
C TRP A 11 -9.69 7.60 7.95
N ASN A 12 -9.66 8.70 8.66
CA ASN A 12 -9.08 9.94 8.16
C ASN A 12 -7.63 10.04 8.66
N GLY A 13 -6.71 9.47 7.88
CA GLY A 13 -5.28 9.48 8.15
C GLY A 13 -4.60 10.78 7.74
N SER A 14 -5.14 11.93 8.11
CA SER A 14 -4.54 13.26 7.85
C SER A 14 -3.21 13.48 8.59
N TYR A 15 -2.46 12.42 8.84
CA TYR A 15 -1.17 12.47 9.51
C TYR A 15 -0.05 12.57 8.49
N ILE A 16 0.86 13.51 8.75
CA ILE A 16 2.14 13.52 8.04
C ILE A 16 2.90 12.28 8.47
N GLU A 17 3.36 11.51 7.51
CA GLU A 17 4.20 10.34 7.73
C GLU A 17 5.50 10.80 8.41
N ASN A 18 5.64 10.45 9.69
CA ASN A 18 6.77 10.84 10.51
C ASN A 18 7.03 9.78 11.58
N ASP A 19 8.07 9.01 11.40
CA ASP A 19 8.45 7.88 12.26
C ASP A 19 8.49 8.24 13.76
N ASN A 20 8.87 9.46 14.09
CA ASN A 20 8.97 9.90 15.49
C ASN A 20 7.61 10.12 16.16
N ASN A 21 6.54 10.29 15.39
CA ASN A 21 5.22 10.69 15.90
C ASN A 21 4.11 9.66 15.72
N ILE A 22 4.29 8.66 14.87
CA ILE A 22 3.25 7.70 14.47
C ILE A 22 2.62 7.03 15.68
N ASN A 23 3.40 6.39 16.53
CA ASN A 23 2.89 5.70 17.73
C ASN A 23 2.19 6.66 18.68
N LYS A 24 2.72 7.88 18.86
CA LYS A 24 2.12 8.90 19.71
C LYS A 24 0.73 9.31 19.21
N HIS A 25 0.54 9.45 17.91
CA HIS A 25 -0.74 9.79 17.31
C HIS A 25 -1.76 8.66 17.51
N TRP A 26 -1.37 7.42 17.30
CA TRP A 26 -2.22 6.26 17.51
C TRP A 26 -2.65 6.12 18.99
N TYR A 27 -1.72 6.26 19.95
CA TYR A 27 -2.06 6.23 21.37
C TYR A 27 -2.92 7.42 21.79
N LYS A 28 -2.70 8.60 21.23
CA LYS A 28 -3.57 9.75 21.45
C LYS A 28 -5.01 9.41 21.02
N LYS A 29 -5.18 8.91 19.79
CA LYS A 29 -6.49 8.48 19.27
C LYS A 29 -7.13 7.41 20.15
N TYR A 30 -6.38 6.41 20.56
CA TYR A 30 -6.85 5.36 21.45
C TYR A 30 -7.41 5.94 22.76
N TYR A 31 -6.68 6.83 23.41
CA TYR A 31 -7.14 7.42 24.68
C TYR A 31 -8.32 8.38 24.51
N GLU A 32 -8.41 9.09 23.41
CA GLU A 32 -9.56 9.94 23.08
C GLU A 32 -10.83 9.11 22.93
N GLU A 33 -10.77 8.03 22.16
CA GLU A 33 -11.93 7.14 21.95
C GLU A 33 -12.29 6.36 23.24
N LYS A 34 -11.31 5.92 23.99
CA LYS A 34 -11.53 5.24 25.27
C LYS A 34 -12.27 6.11 26.28
N ARG A 35 -12.02 7.43 26.30
CA ARG A 35 -12.79 8.40 27.13
C ARG A 35 -14.26 8.47 26.73
N ARG A 36 -14.58 8.15 25.47
CA ARG A 36 -15.93 8.06 24.92
C ARG A 36 -16.56 6.68 25.12
N GLY A 37 -15.87 5.77 25.80
CA GLY A 37 -16.32 4.39 26.01
C GLY A 37 -16.08 3.46 24.81
N ILE A 38 -15.28 3.88 23.81
CA ILE A 38 -15.00 3.12 22.60
C ILE A 38 -13.61 2.51 22.69
N ASP A 39 -13.53 1.19 22.54
CA ASP A 39 -12.26 0.46 22.48
C ASP A 39 -11.89 0.18 21.01
N ILE A 40 -11.13 1.10 20.41
CA ILE A 40 -10.74 1.00 19.00
C ILE A 40 -9.79 -0.17 18.71
N THR A 41 -9.16 -0.77 19.71
CA THR A 41 -8.32 -1.95 19.49
C THR A 41 -9.13 -3.19 19.08
N LYS A 42 -10.44 -3.17 19.32
CA LYS A 42 -11.36 -4.24 18.91
C LYS A 42 -11.97 -4.01 17.53
N SER A 43 -12.23 -2.75 17.18
CA SER A 43 -12.89 -2.39 15.90
C SER A 43 -11.89 -2.14 14.79
N MET A 44 -10.73 -1.57 15.11
CA MET A 44 -9.67 -1.31 14.12
C MET A 44 -8.70 -2.50 14.05
N ASN A 45 -8.90 -3.35 13.06
CA ASN A 45 -8.21 -4.62 12.92
C ASN A 45 -7.85 -4.91 11.45
N VAL A 46 -7.21 -6.04 11.19
CA VAL A 46 -7.05 -6.60 9.83
C VAL A 46 -8.29 -7.38 9.44
N GLY A 47 -8.63 -7.38 8.16
CA GLY A 47 -9.65 -8.25 7.57
C GLY A 47 -9.18 -9.70 7.45
N ASP A 48 -10.11 -10.59 7.13
CA ASP A 48 -9.85 -12.03 7.03
C ASP A 48 -9.00 -12.39 5.79
N GLU A 49 -8.89 -11.48 4.83
CA GLU A 49 -8.10 -11.64 3.60
C GLU A 49 -6.62 -11.88 3.87
N VAL A 50 -6.11 -11.42 5.00
CA VAL A 50 -4.71 -11.60 5.41
C VAL A 50 -4.33 -13.07 5.51
N ASP A 51 -5.25 -13.93 5.93
CA ASP A 51 -4.99 -15.35 6.19
C ASP A 51 -4.74 -16.15 4.90
N ASN A 52 -5.34 -15.73 3.78
CA ASN A 52 -5.29 -16.44 2.51
C ASN A 52 -4.48 -15.72 1.42
N PHE A 53 -4.02 -14.50 1.68
CA PHE A 53 -3.35 -13.66 0.70
C PHE A 53 -2.20 -14.36 -0.03
N TRP A 54 -1.25 -14.88 0.71
CA TRP A 54 -0.09 -15.58 0.12
C TRP A 54 -0.47 -16.86 -0.60
N GLN A 55 -1.50 -17.57 -0.13
CA GLN A 55 -2.00 -18.78 -0.78
C GLN A 55 -2.62 -18.45 -2.13
N ILE A 56 -3.39 -17.37 -2.23
CA ILE A 56 -3.99 -16.93 -3.49
C ILE A 56 -2.90 -16.46 -4.45
N LEU A 57 -2.02 -15.57 -3.99
CA LEU A 57 -1.00 -14.97 -4.83
C LEU A 57 -0.02 -16.00 -5.42
N LYS A 58 0.40 -17.00 -4.63
CA LYS A 58 1.30 -18.09 -5.07
C LYS A 58 0.73 -19.00 -6.15
N LYS A 59 -0.57 -18.94 -6.45
CA LYS A 59 -1.15 -19.71 -7.55
C LYS A 59 -0.77 -19.13 -8.92
N ASN A 60 -0.57 -17.81 -8.97
CA ASN A 60 -0.45 -17.07 -10.23
C ASN A 60 0.86 -16.29 -10.36
N VAL A 61 1.62 -16.16 -9.26
CA VAL A 61 2.90 -15.43 -9.23
C VAL A 61 4.02 -16.40 -8.86
N ASP A 62 5.03 -16.47 -9.73
CA ASP A 62 6.21 -17.31 -9.52
C ASP A 62 7.22 -16.55 -8.62
N PHE A 63 7.38 -17.04 -7.40
CA PHE A 63 8.37 -16.56 -6.45
C PHE A 63 9.61 -17.46 -6.47
N LYS A 64 10.72 -16.93 -6.92
CA LYS A 64 12.00 -17.67 -6.92
C LYS A 64 12.63 -17.68 -5.53
N LYS A 65 13.55 -18.62 -5.32
CA LYS A 65 14.30 -18.72 -4.05
C LYS A 65 15.15 -17.48 -3.77
N ASP A 66 15.57 -16.76 -4.80
CA ASP A 66 16.37 -15.53 -4.75
C ASP A 66 15.52 -14.25 -4.87
N THR A 67 14.19 -14.36 -4.88
CA THR A 67 13.31 -13.18 -4.79
C THR A 67 13.64 -12.39 -3.54
N LYS A 68 14.01 -11.13 -3.71
CA LYS A 68 14.37 -10.25 -2.59
C LYS A 68 13.12 -9.81 -1.84
N VAL A 69 13.14 -9.86 -0.52
CA VAL A 69 12.08 -9.32 0.34
C VAL A 69 12.64 -8.12 1.10
N LEU A 70 11.99 -6.98 0.97
CA LEU A 70 12.36 -5.73 1.61
C LEU A 70 11.21 -5.23 2.49
N LEU A 71 11.55 -4.85 3.72
CA LEU A 71 10.60 -4.34 4.70
C LEU A 71 10.88 -2.85 4.96
N THR A 72 9.84 -2.04 4.96
CA THR A 72 9.94 -0.61 5.28
C THR A 72 8.73 -0.11 6.06
N GLU A 73 8.83 1.12 6.59
CA GLU A 73 7.74 1.80 7.29
C GLU A 73 6.92 2.71 6.38
N SER A 74 7.50 3.14 5.23
CA SER A 74 6.87 4.12 4.35
C SER A 74 6.82 3.64 2.90
N HIS A 75 5.70 3.90 2.22
CA HIS A 75 5.52 3.67 0.77
C HIS A 75 6.48 4.49 -0.08
N LEU A 76 6.96 5.64 0.38
CA LEU A 76 7.97 6.43 -0.32
C LEU A 76 9.21 5.59 -0.68
N ALA A 77 9.57 4.60 0.15
CA ALA A 77 10.69 3.71 -0.11
C ALA A 77 10.51 2.89 -1.41
N ALA A 78 9.27 2.58 -1.79
CA ALA A 78 8.96 1.81 -3.00
C ALA A 78 9.49 2.49 -4.27
N TYR A 79 9.43 3.82 -4.34
CA TYR A 79 9.99 4.59 -5.45
C TYR A 79 11.48 4.29 -5.67
N LYS A 80 12.29 4.42 -4.63
CA LYS A 80 13.73 4.14 -4.73
C LYS A 80 14.02 2.67 -4.98
N ILE A 81 13.28 1.77 -4.33
CA ILE A 81 13.41 0.32 -4.52
C ILE A 81 13.18 -0.05 -5.99
N ALA A 82 12.15 0.48 -6.63
CA ALA A 82 11.84 0.23 -8.03
C ALA A 82 12.97 0.69 -8.97
N ILE A 83 13.51 1.89 -8.73
CA ILE A 83 14.60 2.46 -9.53
C ILE A 83 15.89 1.66 -9.37
N ASP A 84 16.30 1.40 -8.13
CA ASP A 84 17.58 0.73 -7.82
C ASP A 84 17.61 -0.71 -8.40
N ASN A 85 16.46 -1.34 -8.50
CA ASN A 85 16.35 -2.71 -9.00
C ASN A 85 15.86 -2.79 -10.47
N LYS A 86 15.67 -1.64 -11.12
CA LYS A 86 15.29 -1.54 -12.54
C LYS A 86 14.10 -2.42 -12.88
N VAL A 87 13.03 -2.29 -12.12
CA VAL A 87 11.79 -3.02 -12.39
C VAL A 87 11.07 -2.37 -13.57
N ASP A 88 10.43 -3.17 -14.41
CA ASP A 88 9.67 -2.68 -15.57
C ASP A 88 8.19 -2.47 -15.26
N SER A 89 7.68 -3.19 -14.27
CA SER A 89 6.28 -3.12 -13.84
C SER A 89 6.16 -3.27 -12.32
N VAL A 90 5.07 -2.77 -11.79
CA VAL A 90 4.73 -2.83 -10.35
C VAL A 90 3.34 -3.40 -10.19
N ILE A 91 3.16 -4.29 -9.23
CA ILE A 91 1.86 -4.68 -8.70
C ILE A 91 1.77 -4.14 -7.28
N SER A 92 0.86 -3.20 -7.05
CA SER A 92 0.63 -2.56 -5.76
C SER A 92 -0.61 -3.11 -5.08
N PHE A 93 -0.45 -3.69 -3.90
CA PHE A 93 -1.53 -4.13 -3.02
C PHE A 93 -1.68 -3.12 -1.89
N ASP A 94 -2.67 -2.27 -2.00
CA ASP A 94 -2.84 -1.11 -1.12
C ASP A 94 -4.30 -0.71 -0.97
N SER A 95 -4.61 0.03 0.07
CA SER A 95 -5.87 0.75 0.18
C SER A 95 -5.89 2.05 -0.62
N HIS A 96 -4.73 2.50 -1.13
CA HIS A 96 -4.54 3.70 -1.92
C HIS A 96 -3.89 3.36 -3.27
N SER A 97 -4.11 4.21 -4.25
CA SER A 97 -3.48 4.06 -5.57
C SER A 97 -2.04 4.55 -5.62
N ASP A 98 -1.69 5.50 -4.74
CA ASP A 98 -0.41 6.22 -4.74
C ASP A 98 -0.05 6.84 -6.12
N LEU A 99 -1.09 7.26 -6.85
CA LEU A 99 -0.97 7.91 -8.16
C LEU A 99 -0.90 9.43 -8.07
N GLY A 100 -1.12 10.01 -6.88
CA GLY A 100 -1.23 11.47 -6.67
C GLY A 100 -2.66 11.99 -6.88
N TYR A 101 -3.05 12.96 -6.04
CA TYR A 101 -4.45 13.42 -5.95
C TYR A 101 -4.72 14.76 -6.64
N GLN A 102 -3.76 15.27 -7.40
CA GLN A 102 -3.90 16.52 -8.18
C GLN A 102 -3.72 16.26 -9.69
N GLY A 103 -4.12 15.08 -10.17
CA GLY A 103 -3.89 14.64 -11.52
C GLY A 103 -2.40 14.69 -11.90
N LEU A 104 -2.09 15.02 -13.15
CA LEU A 104 -0.70 15.11 -13.63
C LEU A 104 0.12 16.21 -12.93
N ASP A 105 -0.52 17.17 -12.28
CA ASP A 105 0.16 18.21 -11.53
C ASP A 105 0.86 17.68 -10.28
N SER A 106 0.42 16.55 -9.73
CA SER A 106 1.09 15.85 -8.62
C SER A 106 2.57 15.58 -8.91
N PHE A 107 2.90 15.31 -10.17
CA PHE A 107 4.25 14.90 -10.57
C PHE A 107 5.25 16.04 -10.77
N LYS A 108 4.80 17.29 -10.65
CA LYS A 108 5.68 18.48 -10.73
C LYS A 108 6.49 18.70 -9.45
N PHE A 109 6.09 18.06 -8.35
CA PHE A 109 6.71 18.20 -7.05
C PHE A 109 7.64 17.03 -6.73
N GLU A 110 8.33 17.11 -5.59
CA GLU A 110 9.10 15.98 -5.06
C GLU A 110 8.21 14.79 -4.77
N VAL A 111 8.73 13.59 -5.01
CA VAL A 111 8.00 12.34 -4.75
C VAL A 111 7.69 12.19 -3.25
N ASN A 112 6.49 11.70 -2.97
CA ASN A 112 6.02 11.41 -1.62
C ASN A 112 5.27 10.06 -1.56
N CYS A 113 4.80 9.67 -0.38
CA CYS A 113 4.13 8.37 -0.19
C CYS A 113 2.81 8.24 -0.96
N ALA A 114 2.15 9.36 -1.32
CA ALA A 114 0.85 9.36 -1.99
C ALA A 114 0.95 9.47 -3.53
N ASP A 115 2.16 9.58 -4.09
CA ASP A 115 2.34 9.75 -5.55
C ASP A 115 3.49 8.92 -6.13
N TRP A 116 4.16 8.10 -5.34
CA TRP A 116 5.35 7.37 -5.75
C TRP A 116 5.13 6.49 -6.99
N LEU A 117 3.98 5.84 -7.10
CA LEU A 117 3.66 4.96 -8.21
C LEU A 117 3.39 5.76 -9.49
N GLY A 118 2.60 6.83 -9.38
CA GLY A 118 2.36 7.76 -10.48
C GLY A 118 3.64 8.44 -10.95
N LYS A 119 4.54 8.80 -10.03
CA LYS A 119 5.83 9.41 -10.35
C LYS A 119 6.75 8.48 -11.13
N LEU A 120 6.78 7.19 -10.79
CA LEU A 120 7.54 6.18 -11.57
C LEU A 120 7.04 6.08 -13.02
N LEU A 121 5.73 6.12 -13.24
CA LEU A 121 5.13 6.12 -14.58
C LEU A 121 5.47 7.41 -15.32
N TYR A 122 5.28 8.56 -14.68
CA TYR A 122 5.57 9.88 -15.26
C TYR A 122 7.01 10.03 -15.74
N GLU A 123 7.97 9.53 -14.95
CA GLU A 123 9.40 9.58 -15.27
C GLU A 123 9.86 8.43 -16.20
N GLY A 124 8.94 7.57 -16.65
CA GLY A 124 9.25 6.43 -17.51
C GLY A 124 10.18 5.41 -16.85
N LYS A 125 10.18 5.33 -15.52
CA LYS A 125 10.97 4.34 -14.76
C LYS A 125 10.35 2.96 -14.81
N ILE A 126 9.01 2.89 -14.89
CA ILE A 126 8.23 1.69 -15.13
C ILE A 126 7.33 1.90 -16.35
N LYS A 127 6.92 0.81 -16.98
CA LYS A 127 6.05 0.81 -18.16
C LYS A 127 4.59 0.58 -17.82
N GLU A 128 4.35 -0.04 -16.67
CA GLU A 128 3.03 -0.52 -16.28
C GLU A 128 2.89 -0.53 -14.76
N ALA A 129 1.70 -0.19 -14.29
CA ALA A 129 1.27 -0.37 -12.91
C ALA A 129 -0.02 -1.18 -12.83
N ASN A 130 -0.05 -2.18 -11.96
CA ASN A 130 -1.22 -2.97 -11.64
C ASN A 130 -1.61 -2.66 -10.19
N ILE A 131 -2.81 -2.13 -9.98
CA ILE A 131 -3.32 -1.73 -8.66
C ILE A 131 -4.36 -2.75 -8.22
N VAL A 132 -4.14 -3.30 -7.05
CA VAL A 132 -5.06 -4.22 -6.37
C VAL A 132 -5.52 -3.54 -5.09
N TYR A 133 -6.70 -2.96 -5.13
CA TYR A 133 -7.24 -2.29 -3.96
C TYR A 133 -7.59 -3.26 -2.85
N GLY A 134 -7.30 -2.87 -1.62
CA GLY A 134 -7.78 -3.55 -0.43
C GLY A 134 -9.31 -3.53 -0.35
N PRO A 135 -9.94 -4.54 0.26
CA PRO A 135 -11.41 -4.67 0.28
C PRO A 135 -12.11 -3.55 1.06
N TYR A 136 -11.38 -2.79 1.83
CA TYR A 136 -11.90 -1.69 2.65
C TYR A 136 -11.46 -0.30 2.15
N THR A 137 -10.97 -0.21 0.92
CA THR A 137 -10.63 1.07 0.30
C THR A 137 -11.87 1.95 0.12
N ASN A 138 -11.65 3.25 0.05
CA ASN A 138 -12.63 4.25 -0.41
C ASN A 138 -12.18 4.93 -1.72
N GLU A 139 -11.16 4.40 -2.36
CA GLU A 139 -10.70 4.86 -3.67
C GLU A 139 -11.29 4.04 -4.81
N TYR A 140 -11.46 4.70 -5.95
CA TYR A 140 -11.98 4.12 -7.18
C TYR A 140 -11.16 4.60 -8.37
N SER A 141 -11.02 3.77 -9.38
CA SER A 141 -10.20 4.05 -10.58
C SER A 141 -10.60 5.34 -11.32
N ASP A 142 -11.87 5.72 -11.30
CA ASP A 142 -12.38 6.91 -11.97
C ASP A 142 -11.93 8.24 -11.32
N GLN A 143 -11.47 8.21 -10.07
CA GLN A 143 -10.86 9.35 -9.40
C GLN A 143 -9.52 9.76 -10.02
N PHE A 144 -8.88 8.86 -10.77
CA PHE A 144 -7.55 9.02 -11.39
C PHE A 144 -7.63 9.07 -12.92
N LYS A 145 -8.76 9.48 -13.48
CA LYS A 145 -9.03 9.41 -14.92
C LYS A 145 -7.92 10.03 -15.79
N GLU A 146 -7.46 11.23 -15.46
CA GLU A 146 -6.41 11.91 -16.21
C GLU A 146 -5.11 11.10 -16.26
N ILE A 147 -4.75 10.48 -15.16
CA ILE A 147 -3.53 9.66 -15.03
C ILE A 147 -3.73 8.32 -15.76
N ASN A 148 -4.91 7.71 -15.62
CA ASN A 148 -5.26 6.47 -16.32
C ASN A 148 -5.27 6.62 -17.85
N GLU A 149 -5.66 7.80 -18.36
CA GLU A 149 -5.61 8.10 -19.80
C GLU A 149 -4.18 8.32 -20.31
N ALA A 150 -3.25 8.74 -19.44
CA ALA A 150 -1.88 9.06 -19.81
C ALA A 150 -0.92 7.86 -19.70
N TYR A 151 -1.21 6.89 -18.85
CA TYR A 151 -0.30 5.79 -18.52
C TYR A 151 -0.98 4.43 -18.55
N ASN A 152 -0.17 3.36 -18.68
CA ASN A 152 -0.65 1.98 -18.64
C ASN A 152 -0.89 1.54 -17.18
N ILE A 153 -2.13 1.66 -16.74
CA ILE A 153 -2.57 1.33 -15.38
C ILE A 153 -3.75 0.36 -15.45
N ASN A 154 -3.63 -0.74 -14.76
CA ASN A 154 -4.68 -1.75 -14.63
C ASN A 154 -5.15 -1.83 -13.19
N TYR A 155 -6.44 -2.04 -13.00
CA TYR A 155 -7.06 -2.30 -11.70
C TYR A 155 -7.55 -3.74 -11.69
N LEU A 156 -7.02 -4.52 -10.76
CA LEU A 156 -7.21 -5.97 -10.71
C LEU A 156 -7.79 -6.39 -9.36
N SER A 157 -8.50 -7.49 -9.33
CA SER A 157 -8.73 -8.24 -8.10
C SER A 157 -7.49 -9.09 -7.75
N LEU A 158 -7.40 -9.54 -6.51
CA LEU A 158 -6.28 -10.39 -6.06
C LEU A 158 -6.17 -11.69 -6.90
N GLU A 159 -7.30 -12.23 -7.31
CA GLU A 159 -7.39 -13.46 -8.11
C GLU A 159 -6.97 -13.27 -9.57
N GLU A 160 -7.08 -12.06 -10.10
CA GLU A 160 -6.69 -11.72 -11.48
C GLU A 160 -5.19 -11.44 -11.61
N VAL A 161 -4.49 -11.21 -10.48
CA VAL A 161 -3.05 -10.96 -10.51
C VAL A 161 -2.30 -12.12 -11.15
N LYS A 162 -1.52 -11.81 -12.19
CA LYS A 162 -0.65 -12.75 -12.89
C LYS A 162 0.66 -12.07 -13.24
N CYS A 163 1.75 -12.82 -13.19
CA CYS A 163 3.05 -12.38 -13.66
C CYS A 163 3.52 -13.33 -14.77
N GLU A 164 3.87 -12.78 -15.93
CA GLU A 164 4.50 -13.55 -17.02
C GLU A 164 5.95 -13.89 -16.65
N GLU A 165 6.61 -12.96 -15.98
CA GLU A 165 7.99 -13.11 -15.51
C GLU A 165 8.03 -13.35 -13.99
N PRO A 166 9.03 -14.07 -13.48
CA PRO A 166 9.19 -14.29 -12.05
C PRO A 166 9.30 -12.99 -11.27
N CYS A 167 8.67 -12.95 -10.10
CA CYS A 167 8.76 -11.81 -9.20
C CYS A 167 10.21 -11.60 -8.74
N LYS A 168 10.78 -10.44 -9.00
CA LYS A 168 12.16 -10.08 -8.63
C LYS A 168 12.26 -9.60 -7.18
N ILE A 169 11.26 -8.84 -6.74
CA ILE A 169 11.28 -8.14 -5.45
C ILE A 169 9.88 -8.13 -4.86
N ILE A 170 9.81 -8.41 -3.58
CA ILE A 170 8.65 -8.16 -2.75
C ILE A 170 9.00 -7.01 -1.81
N HIS A 171 8.27 -5.93 -1.87
CA HIS A 171 8.34 -4.84 -0.91
C HIS A 171 7.12 -4.91 0.00
N ILE A 172 7.36 -5.03 1.30
CA ILE A 172 6.31 -5.03 2.32
C ILE A 172 6.47 -3.76 3.14
N CYS A 173 5.54 -2.86 3.00
CA CYS A 173 5.47 -1.63 3.78
C CYS A 173 4.54 -1.81 4.97
N ARG A 174 4.99 -1.48 6.18
CA ARG A 174 4.14 -1.50 7.37
C ARG A 174 3.09 -0.39 7.33
N SER A 175 3.43 0.74 6.71
CA SER A 175 2.53 1.89 6.57
C SER A 175 1.99 2.40 7.93
N GLY A 176 2.90 2.79 8.82
CA GLY A 176 2.57 3.10 10.22
C GLY A 176 1.53 4.18 10.43
N CYS A 177 1.38 5.13 9.50
CA CYS A 177 0.32 6.15 9.55
C CYS A 177 -1.09 5.55 9.40
N TRP A 178 -1.19 4.45 8.67
CA TRP A 178 -2.43 3.76 8.35
C TRP A 178 -2.64 2.50 9.18
N SER A 179 -1.56 1.96 9.77
CA SER A 179 -1.57 0.70 10.51
C SER A 179 -1.36 0.92 12.00
N ALA A 180 -2.34 0.56 12.79
CA ALA A 180 -2.31 0.74 14.23
C ALA A 180 -1.23 -0.14 14.91
N PRO A 181 -0.49 0.37 15.92
CA PRO A 181 0.61 -0.37 16.54
C PRO A 181 0.20 -1.63 17.30
N TRP A 182 -1.05 -1.74 17.74
CA TRP A 182 -1.54 -2.99 18.34
C TRP A 182 -1.70 -4.14 17.35
N LEU A 183 -1.53 -3.89 16.04
CA LEU A 183 -1.55 -4.89 14.98
C LEU A 183 -0.15 -5.41 14.61
N ASP A 184 0.92 -4.93 15.25
CA ASP A 184 2.30 -5.30 14.93
C ASP A 184 2.58 -6.80 15.03
N ASN A 185 1.95 -7.51 15.97
CA ASN A 185 2.12 -8.96 16.05
C ASN A 185 1.48 -9.68 14.86
N LYS A 186 0.36 -9.17 14.33
CA LYS A 186 -0.26 -9.72 13.12
C LYS A 186 0.58 -9.41 11.88
N PHE A 187 1.15 -8.21 11.81
CA PHE A 187 2.09 -7.86 10.76
C PHE A 187 3.31 -8.79 10.74
N LYS A 188 3.91 -9.04 11.90
CA LYS A 188 5.03 -10.00 12.01
C LYS A 188 4.63 -11.38 11.53
N ALA A 189 3.49 -11.89 11.96
CA ALA A 189 3.00 -13.21 11.53
C ALA A 189 2.68 -13.28 10.02
N PHE A 190 2.33 -12.15 9.39
CA PHE A 190 2.13 -12.08 7.94
C PHE A 190 3.45 -12.14 7.16
N VAL A 191 4.53 -11.58 7.73
CA VAL A 191 5.84 -11.49 7.08
C VAL A 191 6.68 -12.74 7.30
N PHE A 192 6.62 -13.34 8.48
CA PHE A 192 7.48 -14.45 8.93
C PHE A 192 6.69 -15.74 9.19
#